data_595f60061f8e8305314a67b733b6c65f
#
_entry.id   595f60061f8e8305314a67b733b6c65f
#
_cell.length_a   1.000
_cell.length_b   1.000
_cell.length_c   1.000
_cell.angle_alpha   90.00
_cell.angle_beta   90.00
_cell.angle_gamma   90.00
#
_symmetry.space_group_name_H-M   'P 1'
#
loop_
_entity.id
_entity.type
_entity.pdbx_description
1 polymer ?
#
loop_
_entity_poly.entity_id
_entity_poly.type
_entity_poly.pdbx_seq_one_letter_code
_entity_poly.pdbx_strand_id
1 'polypeptide(L)'
;TLTIIMLSKGMREKFKEEKYQWIPQEISYSLKEVSRKDKNENPVKSKTNALLAVILPDINGMYDYFTYKKTCCSSGCQFYDSNSSLIFSIMSGNMFNHKNPYANSCDVGHTIYHGDCNYMLCVKWSDFVDDMESYIDKAYEIQDNQDNYNIQKEI
;
A
#
# COMPACT_ATOMS: atom_id res chain seq x y z
N THR A 1 9.97 9.90 -7.08
CA THR A 1 9.47 8.90 -8.06
C THR A 1 8.30 8.14 -7.48
N LEU A 2 7.32 7.78 -8.30
CA LEU A 2 6.11 7.04 -7.94
C LEU A 2 6.16 5.66 -8.60
N THR A 3 5.84 4.62 -7.84
CA THR A 3 5.59 3.26 -8.33
C THR A 3 4.11 2.97 -8.24
N ILE A 4 3.47 2.74 -9.38
CA ILE A 4 2.05 2.37 -9.45
C ILE A 4 1.95 0.86 -9.65
N ILE A 5 1.19 0.20 -8.78
CA ILE A 5 0.96 -1.24 -8.79
C ILE A 5 -0.48 -1.50 -9.19
N MET A 6 -0.68 -2.20 -10.32
CA MET A 6 -2.03 -2.61 -10.75
C MET A 6 -2.40 -3.91 -10.03
N LEU A 7 -3.22 -3.81 -8.99
CA LEU A 7 -3.61 -4.94 -8.15
C LEU A 7 -4.81 -5.67 -8.75
N SER A 8 -4.64 -6.93 -9.11
CA SER A 8 -5.69 -7.80 -9.65
C SER A 8 -5.82 -9.09 -8.86
N LYS A 9 -6.95 -9.77 -9.00
CA LYS A 9 -7.23 -11.04 -8.31
C LYS A 9 -6.21 -12.15 -8.60
N GLY A 10 -5.61 -12.14 -9.80
CA GLY A 10 -4.63 -13.14 -10.26
C GLY A 10 -3.17 -12.69 -10.20
N MET A 11 -2.88 -11.57 -9.56
CA MET A 11 -1.55 -10.97 -9.57
C MET A 11 -0.47 -11.88 -8.96
N ARG A 12 -0.81 -12.64 -7.92
CA ARG A 12 0.10 -13.52 -7.21
C ARG A 12 -0.04 -14.97 -7.67
N GLU A 13 1.06 -15.55 -8.14
CA GLU A 13 1.13 -17.00 -8.42
C GLU A 13 1.23 -17.79 -7.12
N LYS A 14 0.21 -18.61 -6.80
CA LYS A 14 0.10 -19.31 -5.51
C LYS A 14 1.18 -20.38 -5.29
N PHE A 15 1.68 -20.99 -6.36
CA PHE A 15 2.60 -22.14 -6.30
C PHE A 15 4.06 -21.75 -6.50
N LYS A 16 4.36 -20.47 -6.61
CA LYS A 16 5.71 -19.94 -6.81
C LYS A 16 6.07 -19.04 -5.64
N GLU A 17 7.28 -19.24 -5.08
CA GLU A 17 7.78 -18.38 -4.02
C GLU A 17 7.86 -16.92 -4.49
N GLU A 18 7.53 -15.97 -3.62
CA GLU A 18 7.48 -14.54 -3.96
C GLU A 18 8.80 -14.02 -4.52
N LYS A 19 9.93 -14.46 -3.98
CA LYS A 19 11.27 -14.06 -4.41
C LYS A 19 11.59 -14.42 -5.89
N TYR A 20 10.80 -15.32 -6.51
CA TYR A 20 10.95 -15.69 -7.92
C TYR A 20 9.88 -15.05 -8.83
N GLN A 21 9.02 -14.21 -8.27
CA GLN A 21 8.02 -13.47 -9.02
C GLN A 21 8.52 -12.05 -9.33
N TRP A 22 8.17 -11.55 -10.50
CA TRP A 22 8.71 -10.28 -11.01
C TRP A 22 8.23 -9.06 -10.20
N ILE A 23 6.93 -8.99 -9.94
CA ILE A 23 6.30 -7.83 -9.28
C ILE A 23 6.94 -7.50 -7.91
N PRO A 24 7.09 -8.45 -6.96
CA PRO A 24 7.72 -8.14 -5.68
C PRO A 24 9.19 -7.70 -5.82
N GLN A 25 9.92 -8.21 -6.84
CA GLN A 25 11.28 -7.76 -7.13
C GLN A 25 11.32 -6.31 -7.58
N GLU A 26 10.41 -5.90 -8.48
CA GLU A 26 10.32 -4.51 -8.93
C GLU A 26 9.94 -3.56 -7.80
N ILE A 27 9.00 -3.97 -6.93
CA ILE A 27 8.62 -3.18 -5.75
C ILE A 27 9.82 -3.02 -4.82
N SER A 28 10.52 -4.12 -4.48
CA SER A 28 11.72 -4.09 -3.65
C SER A 28 12.79 -3.16 -4.23
N TYR A 29 13.05 -3.28 -5.53
CA TYR A 29 14.00 -2.39 -6.20
C TYR A 29 13.60 -0.93 -6.14
N SER A 30 12.32 -0.62 -6.33
CA SER A 30 11.80 0.75 -6.31
C SER A 30 11.86 1.40 -4.92
N LEU A 31 11.80 0.59 -3.86
CA LEU A 31 11.86 1.07 -2.48
C LEU A 31 13.28 1.27 -1.97
N LYS A 32 14.29 0.75 -2.65
CA LYS A 32 15.70 0.91 -2.25
C LYS A 32 16.19 2.31 -2.54
N GLU A 33 16.82 2.90 -1.52
CA GLU A 33 17.48 4.19 -1.65
C GLU A 33 18.74 4.02 -2.51
N VAL A 34 18.88 4.84 -3.54
CA VAL A 34 20.07 4.85 -4.39
C VAL A 34 20.96 6.01 -3.98
N SER A 35 22.20 5.70 -3.60
CA SER A 35 23.21 6.72 -3.39
C SER A 35 23.66 7.31 -4.74
N ARG A 36 23.52 8.62 -4.88
CA ARG A 36 23.97 9.38 -6.05
C ARG A 36 24.89 10.50 -5.59
N LYS A 37 25.68 11.03 -6.49
CA LYS A 37 26.39 12.30 -6.27
C LYS A 37 25.58 13.44 -6.82
N ASP A 38 25.52 14.54 -6.09
CA ASP A 38 24.97 15.79 -6.58
C ASP A 38 25.95 16.50 -7.57
N LYS A 39 25.58 17.67 -8.04
CA LYS A 39 26.42 18.48 -8.95
C LYS A 39 27.76 18.92 -8.32
N ASN A 40 27.88 18.85 -7.00
CA ASN A 40 29.07 19.21 -6.22
C ASN A 40 29.82 17.96 -5.71
N GLU A 41 29.51 16.77 -6.26
CA GLU A 41 30.08 15.47 -5.87
C GLU A 41 29.75 15.00 -4.45
N ASN A 42 28.84 15.65 -3.74
CA ASN A 42 28.41 15.21 -2.42
C ASN A 42 27.50 13.97 -2.51
N PRO A 43 27.64 13.00 -1.59
CA PRO A 43 26.75 11.83 -1.59
C PRO A 43 25.34 12.25 -1.17
N VAL A 44 24.37 12.01 -2.05
CA VAL A 44 22.95 12.23 -1.80
C VAL A 44 22.23 10.91 -1.94
N LYS A 45 21.41 10.55 -0.94
CA LYS A 45 20.50 9.40 -1.03
C LYS A 45 19.18 9.84 -1.66
N SER A 46 18.69 9.06 -2.63
CA SER A 46 17.34 9.24 -3.12
C SER A 46 16.33 8.88 -2.01
N LYS A 47 15.18 9.54 -2.02
CA LYS A 47 14.03 9.07 -1.21
C LYS A 47 13.55 7.71 -1.73
N THR A 48 12.97 6.91 -0.83
CA THR A 48 12.19 5.73 -1.19
C THR A 48 11.02 6.15 -2.10
N ASN A 49 10.70 5.38 -3.14
CA ASN A 49 9.60 5.72 -4.04
C ASN A 49 8.26 5.74 -3.30
N ALA A 50 7.38 6.65 -3.69
CA ALA A 50 5.98 6.58 -3.32
C ALA A 50 5.35 5.29 -3.89
N LEU A 51 4.46 4.65 -3.13
CA LEU A 51 3.73 3.46 -3.57
C LEU A 51 2.24 3.76 -3.69
N LEU A 52 1.67 3.45 -4.84
CA LEU A 52 0.25 3.56 -5.11
C LEU A 52 -0.25 2.24 -5.71
N ALA A 53 -1.10 1.52 -4.99
CA ALA A 53 -1.76 0.32 -5.47
C ALA A 53 -3.17 0.66 -5.99
N VAL A 54 -3.38 0.47 -7.28
CA VAL A 54 -4.68 0.67 -7.93
C VAL A 54 -5.38 -0.69 -8.05
N ILE A 55 -6.47 -0.86 -7.32
CA ILE A 55 -7.24 -2.09 -7.26
C ILE A 55 -8.13 -2.17 -8.48
N LEU A 56 -7.88 -3.15 -9.34
CA LEU A 56 -8.71 -3.40 -10.53
C LEU A 56 -10.00 -4.12 -10.14
N PRO A 57 -11.13 -3.86 -10.82
CA PRO A 57 -12.34 -4.62 -10.61
C PRO A 57 -12.16 -6.07 -11.10
N ASP A 58 -12.94 -6.99 -10.53
CA ASP A 58 -13.04 -8.34 -11.05
C ASP A 58 -13.89 -8.37 -12.35
N ILE A 59 -14.13 -9.57 -12.90
CA ILE A 59 -14.92 -9.75 -14.13
C ILE A 59 -16.36 -9.23 -14.03
N ASN A 60 -16.87 -9.08 -12.80
CA ASN A 60 -18.21 -8.54 -12.53
C ASN A 60 -18.21 -7.04 -12.20
N GLY A 61 -17.05 -6.39 -12.29
CA GLY A 61 -16.89 -4.98 -11.91
C GLY A 61 -16.79 -4.74 -10.40
N MET A 62 -16.58 -5.78 -9.59
CA MET A 62 -16.58 -5.71 -8.13
C MET A 62 -15.16 -5.69 -7.55
N TYR A 63 -15.00 -5.10 -6.37
CA TYR A 63 -13.73 -4.97 -5.64
C TYR A 63 -13.68 -5.84 -4.38
N ASP A 64 -14.77 -6.51 -4.03
CA ASP A 64 -14.96 -7.24 -2.77
C ASP A 64 -13.99 -8.43 -2.61
N TYR A 65 -13.36 -8.87 -3.70
CA TYR A 65 -12.32 -9.89 -3.64
C TYR A 65 -11.09 -9.43 -2.85
N PHE A 66 -10.82 -8.11 -2.80
CA PHE A 66 -9.68 -7.53 -2.09
C PHE A 66 -10.12 -6.61 -0.96
N THR A 67 -10.98 -5.61 -1.22
CA THR A 67 -11.44 -4.66 -0.21
C THR A 67 -12.95 -4.78 -0.01
N TYR A 68 -13.39 -4.95 1.21
CA TYR A 68 -14.78 -5.18 1.55
C TYR A 68 -15.16 -4.49 2.86
N LYS A 69 -16.44 -4.13 2.96
CA LYS A 69 -17.01 -3.55 4.17
C LYS A 69 -17.36 -4.65 5.17
N LYS A 70 -16.99 -4.44 6.42
CA LYS A 70 -17.20 -5.39 7.50
C LYS A 70 -17.85 -4.71 8.70
N THR A 71 -18.71 -5.45 9.39
CA THR A 71 -19.29 -5.04 10.67
C THR A 71 -18.73 -5.97 11.76
N CYS A 72 -18.09 -5.42 12.80
CA CYS A 72 -17.36 -6.23 13.75
C CYS A 72 -18.07 -6.48 15.08
N CYS A 73 -19.07 -5.68 15.44
CA CYS A 73 -19.71 -5.77 16.76
C CYS A 73 -21.20 -5.43 16.69
N SER A 74 -21.92 -5.71 17.79
CA SER A 74 -23.37 -5.46 17.93
C SER A 74 -23.73 -3.97 17.85
N SER A 75 -22.80 -3.07 18.19
CA SER A 75 -22.96 -1.61 18.03
C SER A 75 -22.86 -1.12 16.58
N GLY A 76 -22.61 -2.04 15.62
CA GLY A 76 -22.59 -1.71 14.21
C GLY A 76 -21.34 -0.98 13.71
N CYS A 77 -20.19 -1.13 14.40
CA CYS A 77 -18.92 -0.59 13.90
C CYS A 77 -18.63 -1.09 12.48
N GLN A 78 -18.60 -0.19 11.52
CA GLN A 78 -18.32 -0.50 10.12
C GLN A 78 -16.92 -0.03 9.76
N PHE A 79 -16.17 -0.87 9.07
CA PHE A 79 -14.83 -0.56 8.57
C PHE A 79 -14.57 -1.31 7.25
N TYR A 80 -13.56 -0.86 6.52
CA TYR A 80 -13.06 -1.58 5.36
C TYR A 80 -11.92 -2.50 5.78
N ASP A 81 -11.97 -3.73 5.31
CA ASP A 81 -10.92 -4.73 5.49
C ASP A 81 -10.34 -5.12 4.14
N SER A 82 -9.13 -5.65 4.12
CA SER A 82 -8.43 -6.01 2.90
C SER A 82 -7.89 -7.44 2.97
N ASN A 83 -8.06 -8.19 1.89
CA ASN A 83 -7.58 -9.55 1.79
C ASN A 83 -6.08 -9.59 1.46
N SER A 84 -5.23 -9.50 2.47
CA SER A 84 -3.78 -9.50 2.32
C SER A 84 -3.21 -10.81 1.74
N SER A 85 -3.97 -11.91 1.75
CA SER A 85 -3.51 -13.18 1.16
C SER A 85 -3.40 -13.15 -0.38
N LEU A 86 -4.00 -12.15 -1.03
CA LEU A 86 -3.98 -11.98 -2.48
C LEU A 86 -2.81 -11.14 -2.98
N ILE A 87 -2.07 -10.51 -2.09
CA ILE A 87 -0.95 -9.63 -2.42
C ILE A 87 0.38 -10.22 -1.90
N PHE A 88 1.48 -9.65 -2.35
CA PHE A 88 2.81 -10.05 -1.91
C PHE A 88 3.13 -9.54 -0.50
N SER A 89 4.03 -10.22 0.20
CA SER A 89 4.46 -9.84 1.56
C SER A 89 5.01 -8.41 1.62
N ILE A 90 5.77 -8.00 0.61
CA ILE A 90 6.30 -6.64 0.51
C ILE A 90 5.19 -5.58 0.37
N MET A 91 4.05 -5.91 -0.21
CA MET A 91 2.89 -5.02 -0.28
C MET A 91 2.17 -4.97 1.06
N SER A 92 1.85 -6.14 1.64
CA SER A 92 1.16 -6.20 2.93
C SER A 92 1.99 -5.59 4.07
N GLY A 93 3.32 -5.70 4.01
CA GLY A 93 4.24 -5.07 4.96
C GLY A 93 4.31 -3.53 4.86
N ASN A 94 3.77 -2.95 3.77
CA ASN A 94 3.63 -1.51 3.58
C ASN A 94 2.18 -1.02 3.77
N MET A 95 1.33 -1.87 4.35
CA MET A 95 0.00 -1.54 4.85
C MET A 95 0.00 -1.53 6.39
N PHE A 96 -0.77 -0.64 6.99
CA PHE A 96 -0.88 -0.47 8.45
C PHE A 96 0.49 -0.35 9.17
N ASN A 97 1.46 0.28 8.52
CA ASN A 97 2.85 0.34 8.94
C ASN A 97 3.29 1.72 9.46
N HIS A 98 2.36 2.63 9.71
CA HIS A 98 2.65 3.89 10.39
C HIS A 98 3.14 3.63 11.81
N LYS A 99 4.21 4.31 12.25
CA LYS A 99 4.85 4.10 13.56
C LYS A 99 3.95 4.50 14.73
N ASN A 100 3.12 5.52 14.53
CA ASN A 100 2.18 6.03 15.53
C ASN A 100 0.80 6.22 14.90
N PRO A 101 0.09 5.13 14.55
CA PRO A 101 -1.20 5.23 13.91
C PRO A 101 -2.26 5.77 14.87
N TYR A 102 -3.18 6.59 14.37
CA TYR A 102 -4.39 6.88 15.11
C TYR A 102 -5.31 5.67 15.05
N ALA A 103 -5.52 5.04 16.19
CA ALA A 103 -6.34 3.84 16.29
C ALA A 103 -7.19 3.86 17.55
N ASN A 104 -8.39 3.29 17.46
CA ASN A 104 -9.25 3.02 18.61
C ASN A 104 -9.76 1.58 18.57
N SER A 105 -10.16 1.06 19.73
CA SER A 105 -10.75 -0.26 19.85
C SER A 105 -12.27 -0.17 19.82
N CYS A 106 -12.93 -1.13 19.19
CA CYS A 106 -14.37 -1.32 19.33
C CYS A 106 -14.70 -2.15 20.61
N ASP A 107 -15.99 -2.27 20.94
CA ASP A 107 -16.47 -2.94 22.16
C ASP A 107 -16.00 -4.40 22.31
N VAL A 108 -15.67 -5.08 21.21
CA VAL A 108 -15.14 -6.46 21.21
C VAL A 108 -13.62 -6.53 21.08
N GLY A 109 -12.92 -5.40 21.20
CA GLY A 109 -11.46 -5.33 21.25
C GLY A 109 -10.75 -5.34 19.88
N HIS A 110 -11.47 -5.20 18.75
CA HIS A 110 -10.81 -5.03 17.45
C HIS A 110 -10.20 -3.64 17.34
N THR A 111 -9.00 -3.56 16.79
CA THR A 111 -8.33 -2.27 16.49
C THR A 111 -8.79 -1.76 15.14
N ILE A 112 -9.25 -0.51 15.12
CA ILE A 112 -9.66 0.21 13.91
C ILE A 112 -8.70 1.36 13.71
N TYR A 113 -8.03 1.39 12.55
CA TYR A 113 -7.09 2.43 12.16
C TYR A 113 -7.81 3.55 11.41
N HIS A 114 -7.37 4.78 11.65
CA HIS A 114 -7.90 5.99 11.02
C HIS A 114 -6.80 6.78 10.32
N GLY A 115 -7.15 7.45 9.22
CA GLY A 115 -6.22 8.32 8.49
C GLY A 115 -5.16 7.54 7.72
N ASP A 116 -4.01 8.15 7.53
CA ASP A 116 -2.92 7.64 6.70
C ASP A 116 -2.06 6.61 7.44
N CYS A 117 -2.56 5.41 7.59
CA CYS A 117 -1.88 4.32 8.29
C CYS A 117 -0.94 3.52 7.39
N ASN A 118 -1.04 3.67 6.07
CA ASN A 118 -0.34 2.87 5.07
C ASN A 118 0.71 3.70 4.34
N TYR A 119 1.92 3.18 4.18
CA TYR A 119 2.88 3.74 3.23
C TYR A 119 2.44 3.50 1.78
N MET A 120 1.90 2.32 1.48
CA MET A 120 1.31 2.01 0.19
C MET A 120 -0.15 2.48 0.17
N LEU A 121 -0.43 3.57 -0.54
CA LEU A 121 -1.79 4.05 -0.75
C LEU A 121 -2.55 3.07 -1.65
N CYS A 122 -3.75 2.64 -1.21
CA CYS A 122 -4.62 1.76 -1.99
C CYS A 122 -5.87 2.52 -2.43
N VAL A 123 -6.22 2.42 -3.70
CA VAL A 123 -7.40 3.08 -4.28
C VAL A 123 -8.09 2.16 -5.29
N LYS A 124 -9.42 2.20 -5.36
CA LYS A 124 -10.17 1.49 -6.40
C LYS A 124 -9.94 2.14 -7.76
N TRP A 125 -9.94 1.36 -8.83
CA TRP A 125 -9.80 1.87 -10.18
C TRP A 125 -10.83 2.97 -10.51
N SER A 126 -12.11 2.77 -10.13
CA SER A 126 -13.16 3.78 -10.33
C SER A 126 -12.78 5.14 -9.73
N ASP A 127 -12.38 5.13 -8.46
CA ASP A 127 -12.06 6.36 -7.73
C ASP A 127 -10.77 6.99 -8.28
N PHE A 128 -9.79 6.15 -8.67
CA PHE A 128 -8.54 6.62 -9.25
C PHE A 128 -8.73 7.32 -10.60
N VAL A 129 -9.57 6.80 -11.48
CA VAL A 129 -9.83 7.46 -12.78
C VAL A 129 -10.67 8.72 -12.65
N ASP A 130 -11.48 8.83 -11.60
CA ASP A 130 -12.30 10.02 -11.33
C ASP A 130 -11.46 11.20 -10.82
N ASP A 131 -10.38 10.94 -10.06
CA ASP A 131 -9.49 11.98 -9.53
C ASP A 131 -8.05 11.50 -9.38
N MET A 132 -7.43 11.16 -10.50
CA MET A 132 -6.06 10.63 -10.57
C MET A 132 -5.03 11.55 -9.92
N GLU A 133 -5.13 12.85 -10.15
CA GLU A 133 -4.18 13.85 -9.66
C GLU A 133 -4.14 13.87 -8.13
N SER A 134 -5.30 13.89 -7.49
CA SER A 134 -5.40 13.89 -6.03
C SER A 134 -4.77 12.65 -5.38
N TYR A 135 -4.94 11.46 -5.98
CA TYR A 135 -4.33 10.23 -5.46
C TYR A 135 -2.82 10.18 -5.67
N ILE A 136 -2.32 10.73 -6.78
CA ILE A 136 -0.88 10.86 -7.03
C ILE A 136 -0.26 11.84 -6.03
N ASP A 137 -0.87 12.99 -5.82
CA ASP A 137 -0.42 13.99 -4.85
C ASP A 137 -0.41 13.42 -3.44
N LYS A 138 -1.44 12.67 -3.07
CA LYS A 138 -1.52 11.97 -1.78
C LYS A 138 -0.40 10.95 -1.60
N ALA A 139 -0.07 10.19 -2.64
CA ALA A 139 1.05 9.25 -2.58
C ALA A 139 2.39 9.96 -2.38
N TYR A 140 2.59 11.12 -3.00
CA TYR A 140 3.78 11.95 -2.76
C TYR A 140 3.80 12.58 -1.37
N GLU A 141 2.67 13.01 -0.84
CA GLU A 141 2.55 13.49 0.55
C GLU A 141 2.99 12.41 1.55
N ILE A 142 2.55 11.17 1.34
CA ILE A 142 2.97 10.02 2.15
C ILE A 142 4.48 9.79 2.03
N GLN A 143 5.04 9.85 0.80
CA GLN A 143 6.48 9.74 0.57
C GLN A 143 7.28 10.83 1.28
N ASP A 144 6.79 12.06 1.28
CA ASP A 144 7.46 13.18 1.95
C ASP A 144 7.52 12.99 3.47
N ASN A 145 6.57 12.25 4.02
CA ASN A 145 6.49 11.85 5.42
C ASN A 145 6.97 10.41 5.66
N GLN A 146 7.84 9.86 4.81
CA GLN A 146 8.28 8.45 4.86
C GLN A 146 8.87 8.03 6.20
N ASP A 147 9.45 8.94 6.97
CA ASP A 147 10.04 8.68 8.29
C ASP A 147 9.00 8.29 9.34
N ASN A 148 7.70 8.55 9.07
CA ASN A 148 6.60 8.14 9.93
C ASN A 148 6.21 6.67 9.75
N TYR A 149 6.82 5.94 8.81
CA TYR A 149 6.44 4.57 8.46
C TYR A 149 7.59 3.58 8.66
N ASN A 150 7.24 2.35 9.02
CA ASN A 150 8.15 1.20 9.01
C ASN A 150 8.09 0.56 7.61
N ILE A 151 8.86 1.10 6.67
CA ILE A 151 8.81 0.67 5.27
C ILE A 151 9.52 -0.67 5.10
N GLN A 152 8.79 -1.69 4.62
CA GLN A 152 9.37 -2.98 4.22
C GLN A 152 9.95 -2.86 2.82
N LYS A 153 11.26 -3.04 2.68
CA LYS A 153 12.01 -2.91 1.41
C LYS A 153 12.48 -4.25 0.83
N GLU A 154 12.39 -5.32 1.63
CA GLU A 154 12.84 -6.66 1.26
C GLU A 154 11.65 -7.63 1.16
N ILE A 155 11.80 -8.67 0.30
CA ILE A 155 10.82 -9.72 0.04
C ILE A 155 10.93 -10.80 1.12
#